data_b7928625e8c6480b3a7cc48648438ff2
#
_entry.id   b7928625e8c6480b3a7cc48648438ff2
#
_cell.length_a   1.000
_cell.length_b   1.000
_cell.length_c   1.000
_cell.angle_alpha   90.00
_cell.angle_beta   90.00
_cell.angle_gamma   90.00
#
_symmetry.space_group_name_H-M   'P 1'
#
loop_
_entity.id
_entity.type
_entity.pdbx_description
1 polymer ?
#
loop_
_entity_poly.entity_id
_entity_poly.type
_entity_poly.pdbx_seq_one_letter_code
_entity_poly.pdbx_strand_id
1 'polypeptide(L)' 'MTTTWSTREVSRLAGVSSRTLRHYDHIGLLRPTGTGAGGTRYYDRQQLLRLQHILVLRELGLGLPE' A
#
# COMPACT_ATOMS: atom_id res chain seq x y z
N MET A 1 -17.48 -1.82 -11.88
CA MET A 1 -16.92 -0.72 -11.06
C MET A 1 -15.75 -1.23 -10.25
N THR A 2 -14.68 -0.48 -10.24
CA THR A 2 -13.49 -0.85 -9.47
C THR A 2 -13.65 -0.37 -8.03
N THR A 3 -13.56 -1.28 -7.08
CA THR A 3 -13.54 -0.91 -5.66
C THR A 3 -12.15 -0.41 -5.31
N THR A 4 -12.09 0.68 -4.58
CA THR A 4 -10.83 1.22 -4.08
C THR A 4 -10.92 1.42 -2.57
N TRP A 5 -9.75 1.41 -1.93
CA TRP A 5 -9.62 1.62 -0.50
C TRP A 5 -8.67 2.77 -0.25
N SER A 6 -9.01 3.62 0.70
CA SER A 6 -8.14 4.72 1.10
C SER A 6 -6.92 4.20 1.86
N THR A 7 -5.88 5.04 1.99
CA THR A 7 -4.71 4.72 2.79
C THR A 7 -5.10 4.24 4.19
N ARG A 8 -6.08 4.91 4.80
CA ARG A 8 -6.55 4.58 6.14
C ARG A 8 -7.16 3.18 6.20
N GLU A 9 -7.98 2.85 5.20
CA GLU A 9 -8.60 1.54 5.11
C GLU A 9 -7.56 0.45 4.88
N VAL A 10 -6.63 0.68 3.97
CA VAL A 10 -5.55 -0.27 3.69
C VAL A 10 -4.69 -0.47 4.91
N SER A 11 -4.34 0.60 5.62
CA SER A 11 -3.57 0.53 6.85
C SER A 11 -4.25 -0.38 7.87
N ARG A 12 -5.57 -0.23 8.01
CA ARG A 12 -6.35 -1.04 8.95
C ARG A 12 -6.41 -2.51 8.51
N LEU A 13 -6.68 -2.75 7.22
CA LEU A 13 -6.84 -4.10 6.71
C LEU A 13 -5.53 -4.88 6.69
N ALA A 14 -4.44 -4.24 6.35
CA ALA A 14 -3.14 -4.88 6.17
C ALA A 14 -2.26 -4.85 7.42
N GLY A 15 -2.64 -4.07 8.43
CA GLY A 15 -1.85 -3.95 9.64
C GLY A 15 -0.55 -3.20 9.46
N VAL A 16 -0.49 -2.27 8.50
CA VAL A 16 0.69 -1.42 8.27
C VAL A 16 0.33 0.03 8.50
N SER A 17 1.29 0.82 8.92
CA SER A 17 1.05 2.24 9.17
C SER A 17 0.88 3.03 7.87
N SER A 18 0.17 4.15 7.94
CA SER A 18 0.07 5.09 6.82
C SER A 18 1.44 5.60 6.41
N ARG A 19 2.34 5.74 7.37
CA ARG A 19 3.72 6.17 7.13
C ARG A 19 4.46 5.14 6.27
N THR A 20 4.30 3.87 6.57
CA THR A 20 4.90 2.78 5.78
C THR A 20 4.36 2.80 4.36
N LEU A 21 3.05 2.99 4.19
CA LEU A 21 2.44 3.06 2.85
C LEU A 21 2.99 4.25 2.06
N ARG A 22 3.16 5.40 2.71
CA ARG A 22 3.75 6.58 2.06
C ARG A 22 5.20 6.34 1.66
N HIS A 23 5.94 5.64 2.51
CA HIS A 23 7.32 5.28 2.20
C HIS A 23 7.39 4.37 0.97
N TYR A 24 6.53 3.37 0.90
CA TYR A 24 6.48 2.46 -0.24
C TYR A 24 6.12 3.19 -1.54
N ASP A 25 5.25 4.18 -1.48
CA ASP A 25 4.93 5.03 -2.61
C ASP A 25 6.16 5.85 -3.02
N HIS A 26 6.83 6.45 -2.05
CA HIS A 26 7.99 7.29 -2.29
C HIS A 26 9.11 6.55 -3.00
N ILE A 27 9.38 5.31 -2.62
CA ILE A 27 10.44 4.50 -3.23
C ILE A 27 9.96 3.71 -4.46
N GLY A 28 8.69 3.86 -4.84
CA GLY A 28 8.13 3.19 -6.01
C GLY A 28 7.83 1.72 -5.81
N LEU A 29 7.84 1.24 -4.58
CA LEU A 29 7.57 -0.17 -4.29
C LEU A 29 6.07 -0.49 -4.37
N LEU A 30 5.23 0.40 -3.86
CA LEU A 30 3.78 0.26 -3.92
C LEU A 30 3.15 1.62 -4.17
N ARG A 31 2.75 1.87 -5.40
CA ARG A 31 2.11 3.14 -5.76
C ARG A 31 0.60 3.02 -5.65
N PRO A 32 -0.08 4.08 -5.20
CA PRO A 32 -1.54 4.08 -5.18
C PRO A 32 -2.08 4.06 -6.61
N THR A 33 -3.30 3.54 -6.75
CA THR A 33 -4.00 3.54 -8.04
C THR A 33 -4.38 4.95 -8.46
N GLY A 34 -4.71 5.79 -7.47
CA GLY A 34 -5.11 7.17 -7.73
C GLY A 34 -5.08 8.00 -6.47
N THR A 35 -5.27 9.29 -6.65
CA THR A 35 -5.29 10.27 -5.57
C THR A 35 -6.59 11.06 -5.65
N GLY A 36 -7.28 11.18 -4.54
CA GLY A 36 -8.52 11.92 -4.46
C GLY A 36 -8.34 13.32 -3.89
N ALA A 37 -9.46 13.94 -3.54
CA ALA A 37 -9.49 15.27 -2.93
C ALA A 37 -8.67 15.27 -1.63
N GLY A 38 -7.95 16.36 -1.40
CA GLY A 38 -7.13 16.50 -0.21
C GLY A 38 -5.87 15.62 -0.20
N GLY A 39 -5.51 15.05 -1.33
CA GLY A 39 -4.30 14.24 -1.44
C GLY A 39 -4.45 12.82 -0.90
N THR A 40 -5.67 12.37 -0.62
CA THR A 40 -5.92 11.02 -0.15
C THR A 40 -5.54 10.01 -1.23
N ARG A 41 -4.72 9.03 -0.88
CA ARG A 41 -4.32 7.96 -1.79
C ARG A 41 -5.33 6.83 -1.73
N TYR A 42 -5.62 6.25 -2.89
CA TYR A 42 -6.54 5.13 -3.04
C TYR A 42 -5.86 3.97 -3.72
N TYR A 43 -6.17 2.77 -3.27
CA TYR A 43 -5.57 1.52 -3.74
C TYR A 43 -6.67 0.60 -4.23
N ASP A 44 -6.48 -0.01 -5.39
CA ASP A 44 -7.43 -1.00 -5.89
C ASP A 44 -7.02 -2.41 -5.45
N ARG A 45 -7.79 -3.40 -5.90
CA ARG A 45 -7.55 -4.79 -5.53
C ARG A 45 -6.15 -5.26 -5.94
N GLN A 46 -5.70 -4.86 -7.11
CA GLN A 46 -4.38 -5.24 -7.62
C GLN A 46 -3.28 -4.75 -6.70
N GLN A 47 -3.40 -3.52 -6.22
CA GLN A 47 -2.44 -2.94 -5.29
C GLN A 47 -2.50 -3.62 -3.91
N LEU A 48 -3.68 -4.03 -3.47
CA LEU A 48 -3.78 -4.79 -2.22
C LEU A 48 -3.08 -6.15 -2.32
N LEU A 49 -3.23 -6.83 -3.44
CA LEU A 49 -2.54 -8.11 -3.67
C LEU A 49 -1.03 -7.91 -3.70
N ARG A 50 -0.57 -6.84 -4.34
CA ARG A 50 0.85 -6.50 -4.37
C ARG A 50 1.37 -6.21 -2.97
N LEU A 51 0.61 -5.46 -2.17
CA LEU A 51 0.98 -5.18 -0.78
C LEU A 51 1.09 -6.46 0.03
N GLN A 52 0.15 -7.37 -0.12
CA GLN A 52 0.19 -8.65 0.57
C GLN A 52 1.48 -9.41 0.22
N HIS A 53 1.85 -9.42 -1.04
CA HIS A 53 3.08 -10.04 -1.50
C HIS A 53 4.31 -9.39 -0.86
N ILE A 54 4.35 -8.06 -0.82
CA ILE A 54 5.43 -7.30 -0.19
C ILE A 54 5.57 -7.66 1.28
N LEU A 55 4.45 -7.74 2.00
CA LEU A 55 4.46 -8.04 3.43
C LEU A 55 4.93 -9.47 3.70
N VAL A 56 4.58 -10.42 2.85
CA VAL A 56 5.08 -11.80 2.98
C VAL A 56 6.58 -11.83 2.80
N LEU A 57 7.11 -11.17 1.78
CA LEU A 57 8.56 -11.10 1.55
C LEU A 57 9.29 -10.44 2.72
N ARG A 58 8.72 -9.37 3.24
CA ARG A 58 9.27 -8.66 4.40
C ARG A 58 9.33 -9.56 5.62
N GLU A 59 8.27 -10.33 5.87
CA GLU A 59 8.18 -11.24 6.99
C GLU A 59 9.23 -12.36 6.90
N LEU A 60 9.52 -12.80 5.67
CA LEU A 60 10.55 -13.82 5.42
C LEU A 60 11.97 -13.25 5.43
N GLY A 61 12.12 -11.95 5.60
CA GLY A 61 13.43 -11.32 5.64
C GLY A 61 14.13 -11.24 4.30
N LEU A 62 13.41 -11.19 3.20
CA LEU A 62 13.97 -11.24 1.85
C LEU A 62 14.37 -9.86 1.29
N GLY A 63 14.90 -8.99 2.14
CA GLY A 63 15.63 -7.83 1.67
C GLY A 63 14.85 -6.79 0.89
N LEU A 64 13.67 -6.40 1.37
CA LEU A 64 12.96 -5.29 0.76
C LEU A 64 13.68 -3.98 1.04
N PRO A 65 13.68 -3.03 0.09
CA PRO A 65 14.22 -1.70 0.35
C PRO A 65 13.37 -1.01 1.42
N GLU A 66 14.03 -0.41 2.37
CA GLU A 66 13.36 0.29 3.46
C GLU A 66 13.69 1.78 3.47
#